data_6fea1ac87a9fe0f096f0f3ae134f4063
#
_entry.id   6fea1ac87a9fe0f096f0f3ae134f4063
#
_cell.length_a   1.000
_cell.length_b   1.000
_cell.length_c   1.000
_cell.angle_alpha   90.00
_cell.angle_beta   90.00
_cell.angle_gamma   90.00
#
_symmetry.space_group_name_H-M   'P 1'
#
loop_
_entity.id
_entity.type
_entity.pdbx_description
1 polymer ?
#
loop_
_entity_poly.entity_id
_entity_poly.type
_entity_poly.pdbx_seq_one_letter_code
_entity_poly.pdbx_strand_id
1 'polypeptide(L)'
;MKKILFALLICFCIVAKSSYAGTCNGGVEFQGAVNGHTYCRSNSAMNWWTSFGWCKKQGRELASIDQLCDNWNGVSSDNVCPNMMVALDAWSWSSNPSGTYLAFSVNLSSGKLDMAHYRITGAYAVCY
;
A
#
# COMPACT_ATOMS: atom_id res chain seq x y z
N MET A 1 49.60 21.99 42.80
CA MET A 1 49.34 21.72 41.37
C MET A 1 47.96 21.00 41.27
N LYS A 2 46.94 21.74 40.89
CA LYS A 2 45.56 21.20 40.75
C LYS A 2 45.41 20.64 39.35
N LYS A 3 45.19 19.32 39.22
CA LYS A 3 44.87 18.69 37.96
C LYS A 3 43.37 18.89 37.68
N ILE A 4 43.05 19.72 36.70
CA ILE A 4 41.71 19.90 36.22
C ILE A 4 41.39 18.73 35.28
N LEU A 5 40.46 17.87 35.70
CA LEU A 5 39.95 16.75 34.92
C LEU A 5 38.84 17.31 34.01
N PHE A 6 39.12 17.48 32.73
CA PHE A 6 38.11 17.82 31.72
C PHE A 6 37.31 16.52 31.42
N ALA A 7 36.14 16.42 32.00
CA ALA A 7 35.16 15.42 31.60
C ALA A 7 34.51 15.84 30.29
N LEU A 8 34.89 15.20 29.20
CA LEU A 8 34.27 15.39 27.88
C LEU A 8 32.91 14.71 27.89
N LEU A 9 31.85 15.49 28.10
CA LEU A 9 30.48 15.01 28.03
C LEU A 9 30.11 14.86 26.55
N ILE A 10 30.29 13.66 26.00
CA ILE A 10 29.83 13.34 24.65
C ILE A 10 28.31 13.18 24.72
N CYS A 11 27.62 14.24 24.34
CA CYS A 11 26.17 14.20 24.17
C CYS A 11 25.85 13.35 22.92
N PHE A 12 25.55 12.09 23.11
CA PHE A 12 24.98 11.25 22.06
C PHE A 12 23.55 11.73 21.80
N CYS A 13 23.39 12.62 20.84
CA CYS A 13 22.08 12.89 20.26
C CYS A 13 21.61 11.65 19.51
N ILE A 14 20.93 10.77 20.22
CA ILE A 14 20.14 9.70 19.59
C ILE A 14 19.00 10.43 18.88
N VAL A 15 19.20 10.70 17.60
CA VAL A 15 18.09 11.10 16.72
C VAL A 15 17.19 9.87 16.59
N ALA A 16 16.20 9.78 17.46
CA ALA A 16 15.10 8.85 17.28
C ALA A 16 14.46 9.22 15.92
N LYS A 17 14.72 8.41 14.90
CA LYS A 17 13.92 8.44 13.68
C LYS A 17 12.51 8.07 14.12
N SER A 18 11.67 9.07 14.35
CA SER A 18 10.24 8.87 14.39
C SER A 18 9.89 8.29 13.03
N SER A 19 9.70 6.97 12.96
CA SER A 19 8.92 6.40 11.87
C SER A 19 7.51 6.96 12.06
N TYR A 20 7.24 8.06 11.39
CA TYR A 20 5.89 8.53 11.18
C TYR A 20 5.20 7.40 10.42
N ALA A 21 4.44 6.56 11.12
CA ALA A 21 3.33 5.86 10.54
C ALA A 21 2.36 6.97 10.12
N GLY A 22 2.49 7.44 8.86
CA GLY A 22 1.67 8.52 8.35
C GLY A 22 0.23 8.04 8.38
N THR A 23 -0.58 8.66 9.22
CA THR A 23 -2.03 8.49 9.18
C THR A 23 -2.49 8.75 7.75
N CYS A 24 -3.24 7.83 7.16
CA CYS A 24 -3.81 7.98 5.82
C CYS A 24 -4.75 9.18 5.78
N ASN A 25 -4.32 10.28 5.19
CA ASN A 25 -5.15 11.45 5.07
C ASN A 25 -6.27 11.21 4.03
N GLY A 26 -7.52 11.18 4.49
CA GLY A 26 -8.68 10.83 3.67
C GLY A 26 -8.81 9.34 3.39
N GLY A 27 -8.25 8.51 4.26
CA GLY A 27 -8.29 7.06 4.16
C GLY A 27 -8.18 6.36 5.51
N VAL A 28 -8.02 5.05 5.44
CA VAL A 28 -7.85 4.15 6.59
C VAL A 28 -6.51 3.44 6.47
N GLU A 29 -5.72 3.50 7.52
CA GLU A 29 -4.51 2.69 7.66
C GLU A 29 -4.85 1.32 8.24
N PHE A 30 -4.25 0.27 7.69
CA PHE A 30 -4.42 -1.10 8.19
C PHE A 30 -3.16 -1.93 7.92
N GLN A 31 -2.99 -2.99 8.71
CA GLN A 31 -1.89 -3.92 8.51
C GLN A 31 -2.28 -5.06 7.60
N GLY A 32 -1.40 -5.42 6.68
CA GLY A 32 -1.56 -6.58 5.83
C GLY A 32 -1.63 -7.87 6.65
N ALA A 33 -2.56 -8.74 6.28
CA ALA A 33 -2.86 -9.97 7.04
C ALA A 33 -1.70 -10.95 7.08
N VAL A 34 -0.85 -10.97 6.05
CA VAL A 34 0.23 -11.97 5.89
C VAL A 34 1.60 -11.38 6.18
N ASN A 35 1.90 -10.19 5.67
CA ASN A 35 3.25 -9.61 5.73
C ASN A 35 3.45 -8.57 6.85
N GLY A 36 2.38 -8.20 7.57
CA GLY A 36 2.42 -7.16 8.59
C GLY A 36 2.75 -5.75 8.07
N HIS A 37 2.81 -5.57 6.73
CA HIS A 37 3.05 -4.27 6.13
C HIS A 37 1.85 -3.35 6.32
N THR A 38 2.10 -2.06 6.51
CA THR A 38 1.03 -1.09 6.70
C THR A 38 0.59 -0.53 5.37
N TYR A 39 -0.67 -0.72 5.05
CA TYR A 39 -1.34 -0.21 3.85
C TYR A 39 -2.22 0.98 4.17
N CYS A 40 -2.50 1.78 3.15
CA CYS A 40 -3.41 2.90 3.23
C CYS A 40 -4.51 2.76 2.17
N ARG A 41 -5.76 2.68 2.59
CA ARG A 41 -6.91 2.60 1.67
C ARG A 41 -7.68 3.91 1.64
N SER A 42 -8.07 4.37 0.46
CA SER A 42 -8.97 5.53 0.32
C SER A 42 -10.36 5.28 0.91
N ASN A 43 -11.00 6.34 1.40
CA ASN A 43 -12.38 6.25 1.91
C ASN A 43 -13.42 6.16 0.80
N SER A 44 -13.06 6.52 -0.44
CA SER A 44 -13.94 6.50 -1.59
C SER A 44 -13.27 5.86 -2.80
N ALA A 45 -14.10 5.30 -3.67
CA ALA A 45 -13.65 4.80 -4.95
C ALA A 45 -13.25 5.96 -5.87
N MET A 46 -12.27 5.73 -6.72
CA MET A 46 -11.75 6.68 -7.69
C MET A 46 -11.25 5.97 -8.93
N ASN A 47 -11.04 6.69 -10.03
CA ASN A 47 -10.47 6.10 -11.22
C ASN A 47 -8.99 5.73 -11.02
N TRP A 48 -8.47 4.91 -11.94
CA TRP A 48 -7.13 4.35 -11.83
C TRP A 48 -6.02 5.42 -11.74
N TRP A 49 -6.08 6.46 -12.57
CA TRP A 49 -5.06 7.52 -12.56
C TRP A 49 -5.10 8.37 -11.29
N THR A 50 -6.30 8.68 -10.81
CA THR A 50 -6.50 9.41 -9.56
C THR A 50 -5.93 8.64 -8.38
N SER A 51 -6.00 7.29 -8.41
CA SER A 51 -5.46 6.43 -7.36
C SER A 51 -3.94 6.58 -7.19
N PHE A 52 -3.19 6.71 -8.29
CA PHE A 52 -1.75 6.99 -8.20
C PHE A 52 -1.47 8.33 -7.51
N GLY A 53 -2.17 9.38 -7.91
CA GLY A 53 -2.01 10.70 -7.31
C GLY A 53 -2.40 10.73 -5.84
N TRP A 54 -3.44 9.98 -5.47
CA TRP A 54 -3.87 9.88 -4.08
C TRP A 54 -2.82 9.17 -3.23
N CYS A 55 -2.28 8.03 -3.68
CA CYS A 55 -1.21 7.31 -2.98
C CYS A 55 0.06 8.16 -2.84
N LYS A 56 0.45 8.88 -3.89
CA LYS A 56 1.59 9.81 -3.83
C LYS A 56 1.42 10.88 -2.75
N LYS A 57 0.22 11.42 -2.57
CA LYS A 57 -0.07 12.38 -1.49
C LYS A 57 0.07 11.77 -0.10
N GLN A 58 -0.05 10.44 0.03
CA GLN A 58 0.20 9.71 1.27
C GLN A 58 1.70 9.40 1.47
N GLY A 59 2.58 9.80 0.53
CA GLY A 59 4.00 9.42 0.53
C GLY A 59 4.23 7.95 0.20
N ARG A 60 3.29 7.33 -0.51
CA ARG A 60 3.25 5.89 -0.85
C ARG A 60 3.05 5.69 -2.35
N GLU A 61 3.14 4.45 -2.79
CA GLU A 61 2.82 4.06 -4.16
C GLU A 61 1.50 3.26 -4.20
N LEU A 62 0.80 3.31 -5.33
CA LEU A 62 -0.36 2.42 -5.53
C LEU A 62 0.14 0.97 -5.54
N ALA A 63 -0.46 0.13 -4.72
CA ALA A 63 -0.01 -1.24 -4.55
C ALA A 63 -0.07 -2.02 -5.87
N SER A 64 0.96 -2.80 -6.16
CA SER A 64 0.96 -3.76 -7.26
C SER A 64 0.11 -4.99 -6.91
N ILE A 65 -0.19 -5.80 -7.94
CA ILE A 65 -0.91 -7.05 -7.72
C ILE A 65 -0.14 -8.00 -6.79
N ASP A 66 1.19 -8.04 -6.89
CA ASP A 66 2.05 -8.86 -6.03
C ASP A 66 2.05 -8.36 -4.58
N GLN A 67 1.85 -7.07 -4.37
CA GLN A 67 1.72 -6.48 -3.04
C GLN A 67 0.33 -6.68 -2.42
N LEU A 68 -0.70 -6.85 -3.24
CA LEU A 68 -2.07 -7.14 -2.79
C LEU A 68 -2.32 -8.63 -2.65
N CYS A 69 -1.58 -9.45 -3.38
CA CYS A 69 -1.78 -10.88 -3.53
C CYS A 69 -0.45 -11.62 -3.47
N ASP A 70 -0.18 -12.29 -2.37
CA ASP A 70 1.05 -13.08 -2.21
C ASP A 70 1.07 -14.28 -3.14
N ASN A 71 2.26 -14.59 -3.68
CA ASN A 71 2.49 -15.68 -4.63
C ASN A 71 1.66 -15.61 -5.92
N TRP A 72 1.30 -14.41 -6.35
CA TRP A 72 0.71 -14.24 -7.67
C TRP A 72 1.73 -14.59 -8.77
N ASN A 73 1.47 -15.66 -9.49
CA ASN A 73 2.36 -16.14 -10.57
C ASN A 73 1.84 -15.81 -11.99
N GLY A 74 0.84 -14.95 -12.09
CA GLY A 74 0.25 -14.55 -13.37
C GLY A 74 -0.67 -15.61 -14.02
N VAL A 75 -0.76 -16.78 -13.45
CA VAL A 75 -1.51 -17.92 -14.01
C VAL A 75 -2.32 -18.59 -12.89
N SER A 76 -3.42 -17.97 -12.52
CA SER A 76 -4.45 -18.66 -11.76
C SER A 76 -5.55 -19.07 -12.75
N SER A 77 -5.86 -20.34 -12.84
CA SER A 77 -6.97 -20.87 -13.68
C SER A 77 -8.31 -20.21 -13.33
N ASP A 78 -8.45 -19.74 -12.11
CA ASP A 78 -9.70 -19.22 -11.57
C ASP A 78 -9.68 -17.69 -11.33
N ASN A 79 -8.58 -17.01 -11.71
CA ASN A 79 -8.38 -15.58 -11.45
C ASN A 79 -8.65 -15.18 -9.98
N VAL A 80 -8.22 -16.02 -9.05
CA VAL A 80 -8.34 -15.80 -7.61
C VAL A 80 -6.97 -15.70 -6.99
N CYS A 81 -6.80 -14.72 -6.12
CA CYS A 81 -5.59 -14.52 -5.34
C CYS A 81 -5.42 -15.70 -4.35
N PRO A 82 -4.28 -16.41 -4.37
CA PRO A 82 -4.04 -17.52 -3.45
C PRO A 82 -3.99 -17.07 -1.99
N ASN A 83 -3.32 -15.95 -1.72
CA ASN A 83 -3.17 -15.40 -0.39
C ASN A 83 -3.38 -13.89 -0.42
N MET A 84 -4.53 -13.44 0.07
CA MET A 84 -4.83 -12.02 0.19
C MET A 84 -3.99 -11.36 1.27
N MET A 85 -3.25 -10.34 0.90
CA MET A 85 -2.51 -9.49 1.85
C MET A 85 -3.43 -8.56 2.62
N VAL A 86 -4.60 -8.29 2.06
CA VAL A 86 -5.56 -7.32 2.55
C VAL A 86 -6.95 -7.92 2.50
N ALA A 87 -7.65 -7.93 3.63
CA ALA A 87 -9.04 -8.38 3.70
C ALA A 87 -9.97 -7.17 3.88
N LEU A 88 -10.53 -6.68 2.78
CA LEU A 88 -11.51 -5.58 2.78
C LEU A 88 -12.63 -5.91 1.82
N ASP A 89 -13.85 -5.56 2.18
CA ASP A 89 -15.03 -5.77 1.31
C ASP A 89 -15.14 -4.69 0.23
N ALA A 90 -14.23 -4.73 -0.73
CA ALA A 90 -14.21 -3.77 -1.83
C ALA A 90 -13.29 -4.21 -2.98
N TRP A 91 -13.54 -3.67 -4.18
CA TRP A 91 -12.61 -3.71 -5.29
C TRP A 91 -11.53 -2.65 -5.12
N SER A 92 -10.29 -3.06 -5.29
CA SER A 92 -9.11 -2.18 -5.25
C SER A 92 -8.38 -2.20 -6.58
N TRP A 93 -7.91 -1.03 -7.01
CA TRP A 93 -6.96 -0.94 -8.10
C TRP A 93 -5.61 -1.55 -7.74
N SER A 94 -4.97 -2.19 -8.72
CA SER A 94 -3.52 -2.42 -8.68
C SER A 94 -2.80 -1.43 -9.59
N SER A 95 -1.52 -1.24 -9.36
CA SER A 95 -0.68 -0.40 -10.24
C SER A 95 -0.40 -1.02 -11.60
N ASN A 96 -0.73 -2.30 -11.80
CA ASN A 96 -0.48 -3.05 -13.01
C ASN A 96 -1.52 -2.73 -14.09
N PRO A 97 -1.10 -2.25 -15.27
CA PRO A 97 -1.98 -2.12 -16.42
C PRO A 97 -2.23 -3.50 -17.05
N SER A 98 -3.42 -3.72 -17.60
CA SER A 98 -3.75 -4.92 -18.38
C SER A 98 -4.05 -4.62 -19.85
N GLY A 99 -4.08 -3.36 -20.22
CA GLY A 99 -4.29 -2.87 -21.60
C GLY A 99 -4.32 -1.35 -21.64
N THR A 100 -4.54 -0.76 -22.81
CA THR A 100 -4.52 0.70 -22.99
C THR A 100 -5.53 1.42 -22.09
N TYR A 101 -6.72 0.85 -21.95
CA TYR A 101 -7.81 1.42 -21.14
C TYR A 101 -8.17 0.56 -19.93
N LEU A 102 -7.43 -0.51 -19.69
CA LEU A 102 -7.71 -1.52 -18.69
C LEU A 102 -6.59 -1.60 -17.66
N ALA A 103 -6.95 -1.94 -16.43
CA ALA A 103 -6.01 -2.25 -15.36
C ALA A 103 -6.51 -3.45 -14.57
N PHE A 104 -5.59 -4.07 -13.85
CA PHE A 104 -5.97 -5.10 -12.88
C PHE A 104 -6.63 -4.47 -11.67
N SER A 105 -7.67 -5.11 -11.18
CA SER A 105 -8.25 -4.84 -9.87
C SER A 105 -8.45 -6.15 -9.11
N VAL A 106 -8.47 -6.04 -7.78
CA VAL A 106 -8.64 -7.18 -6.88
C VAL A 106 -9.84 -6.91 -5.99
N ASN A 107 -10.76 -7.86 -5.92
CA ASN A 107 -11.77 -7.85 -4.87
C ASN A 107 -11.12 -8.31 -3.56
N LEU A 108 -10.98 -7.41 -2.63
CA LEU A 108 -10.22 -7.65 -1.39
C LEU A 108 -10.97 -8.54 -0.39
N SER A 109 -12.25 -8.86 -0.61
CA SER A 109 -13.00 -9.81 0.22
C SER A 109 -12.92 -11.25 -0.28
N SER A 110 -12.99 -11.43 -1.61
CA SER A 110 -13.04 -12.75 -2.24
C SER A 110 -11.71 -13.19 -2.87
N GLY A 111 -10.76 -12.27 -3.02
CA GLY A 111 -9.53 -12.51 -3.76
C GLY A 111 -9.70 -12.54 -5.28
N LYS A 112 -10.91 -12.35 -5.80
CA LYS A 112 -11.18 -12.38 -7.22
C LYS A 112 -10.43 -11.26 -7.94
N LEU A 113 -9.74 -11.61 -9.02
CA LEU A 113 -9.02 -10.69 -9.88
C LEU A 113 -9.87 -10.34 -11.09
N ASP A 114 -9.92 -9.06 -11.44
CA ASP A 114 -10.45 -8.57 -12.70
C ASP A 114 -9.29 -8.02 -13.53
N MET A 115 -9.00 -8.67 -14.65
CA MET A 115 -7.93 -8.29 -15.57
C MET A 115 -8.40 -7.32 -16.65
N ALA A 116 -9.67 -6.99 -16.67
CA ALA A 116 -10.29 -6.16 -17.71
C ALA A 116 -11.10 -4.98 -17.13
N HIS A 117 -10.73 -4.49 -15.96
CA HIS A 117 -11.40 -3.38 -15.32
C HIS A 117 -11.06 -2.06 -16.04
N TYR A 118 -12.07 -1.36 -16.51
CA TYR A 118 -11.87 -0.08 -17.18
C TYR A 118 -11.34 0.98 -16.22
N ARG A 119 -10.22 1.63 -16.58
CA ARG A 119 -9.51 2.61 -15.75
C ARG A 119 -10.34 3.83 -15.37
N ILE A 120 -11.38 4.15 -16.14
CA ILE A 120 -12.30 5.28 -15.88
C ILE A 120 -13.36 4.98 -14.82
N THR A 121 -13.56 3.70 -14.48
CA THR A 121 -14.51 3.30 -13.44
C THR A 121 -13.91 3.48 -12.05
N GLY A 122 -14.69 3.27 -11.02
CA GLY A 122 -14.26 3.47 -9.64
C GLY A 122 -13.88 2.18 -8.94
N ALA A 123 -12.69 2.17 -8.34
CA ALA A 123 -12.30 1.21 -7.32
C ALA A 123 -11.50 1.95 -6.24
N TYR A 124 -11.31 1.33 -5.08
CA TYR A 124 -10.55 1.95 -4.00
C TYR A 124 -9.06 1.98 -4.34
N ALA A 125 -8.36 3.02 -3.92
CA ALA A 125 -6.91 3.04 -3.92
C ALA A 125 -6.40 2.33 -2.66
N VAL A 126 -5.47 1.40 -2.84
CA VAL A 126 -4.70 0.80 -1.75
C VAL A 126 -3.24 1.08 -2.01
N CYS A 127 -2.60 1.75 -1.08
CA CYS A 127 -1.22 2.20 -1.17
C CYS A 127 -0.31 1.33 -0.29
N TYR A 128 0.84 1.02 -0.83
CA TYR A 128 1.91 0.24 -0.20
C TYR A 128 3.07 1.12 0.25
#